data_981d9a2f2cae54a98a93a61a3021c8cb
#
_entry.id   981d9a2f2cae54a98a93a61a3021c8cb
#
_cell.length_a   1.000
_cell.length_b   1.000
_cell.length_c   1.000
_cell.angle_alpha   90.00
_cell.angle_beta   90.00
_cell.angle_gamma   90.00
#
_symmetry.space_group_name_H-M   'P 1'
#
loop_
_entity.id
_entity.type
_entity.pdbx_description
1 polymer ?
#
loop_
_entity_poly.entity_id
_entity_poly.type
_entity_poly.pdbx_seq_one_letter_code
_entity_poly.pdbx_strand_id
1 'polypeptide(L)'
;RMSTPRNGDWVALKRVVRYLLGKPRLVWRFAWQDKPKFLSAFSDSNWAGCHNTRKSTSGACFMYGAHLIKAYSRTQSNIALSSGEAEFYALVSTSSEALGMVAMSEDFGDRVDAFLYADASAAIGVAGREGLGRIRHLDTQSLWLQQALRQRRLGLRKVLGTENPSDLMTKHVDAKLLGEHVRAMGCEFNDG
;
A
#
# COMPACT_ATOMS: atom_id res chain seq x y z
N ARG A 1 -14.13 19.32 4.19
CA ARG A 1 -14.72 19.78 5.47
C ARG A 1 -14.13 21.09 6.00
N MET A 2 -13.08 21.61 5.36
CA MET A 2 -12.48 22.88 5.80
C MET A 2 -13.42 24.07 5.64
N SER A 3 -14.34 24.04 4.67
CA SER A 3 -15.36 25.09 4.43
C SER A 3 -16.53 25.08 5.43
N THR A 4 -16.81 23.95 6.07
CA THR A 4 -17.92 23.79 7.03
C THR A 4 -17.50 22.85 8.18
N PRO A 5 -16.58 23.31 9.06
CA PRO A 5 -16.03 22.48 10.13
C PRO A 5 -17.10 22.19 11.20
N ARG A 6 -17.06 20.97 11.74
CA ARG A 6 -17.92 20.50 12.84
C ARG A 6 -17.07 20.24 14.08
N ASN A 7 -17.71 20.16 15.25
CA ASN A 7 -17.01 19.83 16.49
C ASN A 7 -16.18 18.53 16.42
N GLY A 8 -16.69 17.51 15.71
CA GLY A 8 -15.95 16.27 15.45
C GLY A 8 -14.66 16.46 14.65
N ASP A 9 -14.65 17.38 13.70
CA ASP A 9 -13.46 17.69 12.89
C ASP A 9 -12.40 18.38 13.76
N TRP A 10 -12.82 19.22 14.73
CA TRP A 10 -11.93 19.84 15.71
C TRP A 10 -11.30 18.81 16.66
N VAL A 11 -12.08 17.82 17.11
CA VAL A 11 -11.57 16.72 17.95
C VAL A 11 -10.54 15.90 17.17
N ALA A 12 -10.81 15.60 15.89
CA ALA A 12 -9.87 14.88 15.02
C ALA A 12 -8.57 15.67 14.79
N LEU A 13 -8.67 16.99 14.57
CA LEU A 13 -7.50 17.86 14.42
C LEU A 13 -6.63 17.87 15.69
N LYS A 14 -7.25 18.02 16.86
CA LYS A 14 -6.54 17.95 18.16
C LYS A 14 -5.79 16.63 18.32
N ARG A 15 -6.37 15.50 17.86
CA ARG A 15 -5.71 14.20 17.91
C ARG A 15 -4.45 14.16 17.04
N VAL A 16 -4.53 14.71 15.82
CA VAL A 16 -3.36 14.83 14.92
C VAL A 16 -2.27 15.68 15.57
N VAL A 17 -2.63 16.86 16.12
CA VAL A 17 -1.66 17.74 16.78
C VAL A 17 -0.98 17.06 17.98
N ARG A 18 -1.74 16.34 18.81
CA ARG A 18 -1.17 15.58 19.95
C ARG A 18 -0.20 14.48 19.47
N TYR A 19 -0.53 13.79 18.36
CA TYR A 19 0.38 12.82 17.79
C TYR A 19 1.69 13.47 17.32
N LEU A 20 1.61 14.59 16.61
CA LEU A 20 2.78 15.31 16.13
C LEU A 20 3.64 15.90 17.26
N LEU A 21 3.01 16.35 18.36
CA LEU A 21 3.74 16.80 19.55
C LEU A 21 4.51 15.65 20.24
N GLY A 22 3.93 14.45 20.27
CA GLY A 22 4.57 13.26 20.85
C GLY A 22 5.51 12.53 19.90
N LYS A 23 5.44 12.81 18.59
CA LYS A 23 6.25 12.20 17.52
C LYS A 23 6.62 13.25 16.49
N PRO A 24 7.47 14.24 16.85
CA PRO A 24 7.73 15.41 16.00
C PRO A 24 8.50 15.09 14.74
N ARG A 25 9.26 14.00 14.74
CA ARG A 25 10.13 13.65 13.63
C ARG A 25 10.08 12.15 13.32
N LEU A 26 9.79 11.81 12.06
CA LEU A 26 10.02 10.49 11.49
C LEU A 26 11.29 10.56 10.63
N VAL A 27 12.26 9.71 10.94
CA VAL A 27 13.53 9.64 10.21
C VAL A 27 13.52 8.39 9.33
N TRP A 28 13.84 8.55 8.07
CA TRP A 28 14.11 7.45 7.14
C TRP A 28 15.61 7.16 7.18
N ARG A 29 15.96 5.95 7.55
CA ARG A 29 17.36 5.53 7.65
C ARG A 29 17.75 4.74 6.42
N PHE A 30 18.73 5.24 5.68
CA PHE A 30 19.35 4.56 4.53
C PHE A 30 20.73 4.04 4.95
N ALA A 31 20.73 2.93 5.70
CA ALA A 31 21.97 2.27 6.07
C ALA A 31 22.63 1.61 4.85
N TRP A 32 23.95 1.44 4.88
CA TRP A 32 24.63 0.65 3.85
C TRP A 32 24.04 -0.76 3.79
N GLN A 33 23.77 -1.24 2.58
CA GLN A 33 23.32 -2.60 2.30
C GLN A 33 23.90 -3.08 0.96
N ASP A 34 24.05 -4.40 0.82
CA ASP A 34 24.32 -4.98 -0.48
C ASP A 34 23.20 -4.65 -1.45
N LYS A 35 23.52 -4.54 -2.75
CA LYS A 35 22.55 -4.21 -3.78
C LYS A 35 21.37 -5.20 -3.75
N PRO A 36 20.13 -4.74 -3.48
CA PRO A 36 18.97 -5.60 -3.46
C PRO A 36 18.67 -6.17 -4.85
N LYS A 37 18.22 -7.42 -4.89
CA LYS A 37 17.90 -8.11 -6.15
C LYS A 37 16.48 -7.80 -6.65
N PHE A 38 15.61 -7.32 -5.77
CA PHE A 38 14.20 -7.08 -6.09
C PHE A 38 13.61 -5.94 -5.29
N LEU A 39 12.58 -5.35 -5.86
CA LEU A 39 11.68 -4.38 -5.23
C LEU A 39 10.52 -5.15 -4.57
N SER A 40 10.24 -4.90 -3.30
CA SER A 40 9.07 -5.41 -2.58
C SER A 40 7.99 -4.33 -2.52
N ALA A 41 6.81 -4.60 -3.06
CA ALA A 41 5.68 -3.68 -3.07
C ALA A 41 4.50 -4.29 -2.27
N PHE A 42 4.23 -3.73 -1.10
CA PHE A 42 3.15 -4.17 -0.21
C PHE A 42 1.88 -3.39 -0.51
N SER A 43 0.74 -4.09 -0.51
CA SER A 43 -0.57 -3.54 -0.81
C SER A 43 -1.59 -3.90 0.25
N ASP A 44 -2.44 -2.94 0.60
CA ASP A 44 -3.60 -3.13 1.50
C ASP A 44 -4.73 -2.20 1.10
N SER A 45 -5.96 -2.50 1.55
CA SER A 45 -7.10 -1.61 1.42
C SER A 45 -7.97 -1.53 2.66
N ASN A 46 -8.56 -0.36 2.90
CA ASN A 46 -9.65 -0.20 3.87
C ASN A 46 -10.97 -0.10 3.11
N TRP A 47 -11.67 -1.24 3.00
CA TRP A 47 -12.94 -1.32 2.27
C TRP A 47 -14.01 -0.40 2.84
N ALA A 48 -14.58 0.48 1.98
CA ALA A 48 -15.67 1.40 2.30
C ALA A 48 -15.40 2.28 3.54
N GLY A 49 -14.12 2.56 3.83
CA GLY A 49 -13.70 3.29 5.04
C GLY A 49 -14.19 4.74 5.09
N CYS A 50 -14.48 5.36 3.96
CA CYS A 50 -15.09 6.68 3.94
C CYS A 50 -16.60 6.58 4.16
N HIS A 51 -17.09 6.94 5.35
CA HIS A 51 -18.53 6.88 5.69
C HIS A 51 -19.42 7.71 4.79
N ASN A 52 -18.94 8.82 4.23
CA ASN A 52 -19.72 9.73 3.40
C ASN A 52 -19.84 9.24 1.96
N THR A 53 -18.75 8.76 1.37
CA THR A 53 -18.71 8.38 -0.05
C THR A 53 -18.72 6.87 -0.26
N ARG A 54 -18.54 6.08 0.81
CA ARG A 54 -18.37 4.63 0.79
C ARG A 54 -17.19 4.15 -0.08
N LYS A 55 -16.30 5.07 -0.44
CA LYS A 55 -15.06 4.74 -1.15
C LYS A 55 -14.06 4.09 -0.22
N SER A 56 -13.29 3.18 -0.76
CA SER A 56 -12.18 2.50 -0.09
C SER A 56 -10.91 3.34 -0.16
N THR A 57 -9.97 3.05 0.71
CA THR A 57 -8.62 3.64 0.68
C THR A 57 -7.63 2.54 0.30
N SER A 58 -6.79 2.80 -0.69
CA SER A 58 -5.65 1.94 -1.03
C SER A 58 -4.39 2.46 -0.35
N GLY A 59 -3.64 1.56 0.27
CA GLY A 59 -2.34 1.81 0.85
C GLY A 59 -1.26 0.98 0.19
N ALA A 60 -0.07 1.55 0.05
CA ALA A 60 1.09 0.80 -0.40
C ALA A 60 2.38 1.28 0.22
N CYS A 61 3.32 0.35 0.37
CA CYS A 61 4.70 0.59 0.76
C CYS A 61 5.64 -0.12 -0.21
N PHE A 62 6.70 0.56 -0.63
CA PHE A 62 7.68 0.04 -1.57
C PHE A 62 9.05 0.01 -0.90
N MET A 63 9.61 -1.18 -0.80
CA MET A 63 10.89 -1.43 -0.15
C MET A 63 11.93 -1.88 -1.18
N TYR A 64 13.09 -1.24 -1.15
CA TYR A 64 14.26 -1.71 -1.90
C TYR A 64 15.31 -2.23 -0.90
N GLY A 65 15.33 -3.54 -0.72
CA GLY A 65 16.01 -4.15 0.41
C GLY A 65 15.39 -3.71 1.74
N ALA A 66 16.20 -3.17 2.64
CA ALA A 66 15.78 -2.65 3.94
C ALA A 66 15.23 -1.20 3.89
N HIS A 67 15.24 -0.55 2.72
CA HIS A 67 14.89 0.87 2.60
C HIS A 67 13.47 1.07 2.08
N LEU A 68 12.67 1.82 2.82
CA LEU A 68 11.42 2.37 2.31
C LEU A 68 11.74 3.46 1.29
N ILE A 69 11.33 3.27 0.02
CA ILE A 69 11.55 4.27 -1.03
C ILE A 69 10.29 5.06 -1.37
N LYS A 70 9.11 4.50 -1.11
CA LYS A 70 7.82 5.18 -1.29
C LYS A 70 6.76 4.56 -0.42
N ALA A 71 5.83 5.38 0.06
CA ALA A 71 4.56 4.96 0.64
C ALA A 71 3.44 5.90 0.21
N TYR A 72 2.21 5.41 0.13
CA TYR A 72 1.05 6.26 -0.11
C TYR A 72 -0.23 5.72 0.53
N SER A 73 -1.17 6.63 0.76
CA SER A 73 -2.55 6.38 1.12
C SER A 73 -3.44 7.16 0.15
N ARG A 74 -4.29 6.49 -0.63
CA ARG A 74 -5.12 7.13 -1.68
C ARG A 74 -6.55 6.59 -1.64
N THR A 75 -7.53 7.49 -1.76
CA THR A 75 -8.93 7.10 -1.94
C THR A 75 -9.11 6.48 -3.33
N GLN A 76 -9.78 5.34 -3.40
CA GLN A 76 -10.12 4.68 -4.66
C GLN A 76 -11.13 5.53 -5.46
N SER A 77 -10.98 5.56 -6.79
CA SER A 77 -11.91 6.26 -7.68
C SER A 77 -13.28 5.57 -7.71
N ASN A 78 -13.28 4.23 -7.73
CA ASN A 78 -14.47 3.40 -7.80
C ASN A 78 -14.95 2.96 -6.41
N ILE A 79 -16.23 2.63 -6.29
CA ILE A 79 -16.78 2.01 -5.08
C ILE A 79 -16.70 0.50 -5.27
N ALA A 80 -15.89 -0.13 -4.42
CA ALA A 80 -15.77 -1.59 -4.41
C ALA A 80 -16.96 -2.24 -3.71
N LEU A 81 -17.54 -3.28 -4.32
CA LEU A 81 -18.70 -3.99 -3.79
C LEU A 81 -18.35 -5.05 -2.74
N SER A 82 -17.06 -5.35 -2.58
CA SER A 82 -16.55 -6.28 -1.55
C SER A 82 -15.15 -5.88 -1.10
N SER A 83 -14.73 -6.40 0.07
CA SER A 83 -13.35 -6.21 0.56
C SER A 83 -12.33 -6.79 -0.43
N GLY A 84 -12.59 -7.98 -0.98
CA GLY A 84 -11.69 -8.60 -1.96
C GLY A 84 -11.54 -7.79 -3.25
N GLU A 85 -12.56 -7.07 -3.68
CA GLU A 85 -12.50 -6.14 -4.80
C GLU A 85 -11.70 -4.88 -4.45
N ALA A 86 -11.90 -4.30 -3.27
CA ALA A 86 -11.11 -3.17 -2.81
C ALA A 86 -9.61 -3.52 -2.72
N GLU A 87 -9.29 -4.71 -2.20
CA GLU A 87 -7.93 -5.25 -2.16
C GLU A 87 -7.34 -5.44 -3.57
N PHE A 88 -8.15 -5.92 -4.51
CA PHE A 88 -7.71 -6.08 -5.89
C PHE A 88 -7.40 -4.72 -6.55
N TYR A 89 -8.25 -3.69 -6.35
CA TYR A 89 -7.95 -2.34 -6.85
C TYR A 89 -6.70 -1.74 -6.22
N ALA A 90 -6.47 -1.97 -4.92
CA ALA A 90 -5.23 -1.57 -4.27
C ALA A 90 -4.01 -2.27 -4.90
N LEU A 91 -4.11 -3.58 -5.14
CA LEU A 91 -3.06 -4.37 -5.76
C LEU A 91 -2.75 -3.90 -7.19
N VAL A 92 -3.77 -3.58 -8.00
CA VAL A 92 -3.61 -3.01 -9.35
C VAL A 92 -2.84 -1.70 -9.31
N SER A 93 -3.22 -0.79 -8.40
CA SER A 93 -2.55 0.51 -8.25
C SER A 93 -1.10 0.35 -7.81
N THR A 94 -0.85 -0.53 -6.85
CA THR A 94 0.51 -0.87 -6.37
C THR A 94 1.37 -1.47 -7.47
N SER A 95 0.77 -2.33 -8.30
CA SER A 95 1.46 -2.97 -9.43
C SER A 95 1.91 -1.96 -10.49
N SER A 96 1.07 -0.98 -10.80
CA SER A 96 1.39 0.09 -11.76
C SER A 96 2.58 0.92 -11.27
N GLU A 97 2.58 1.31 -10.01
CA GLU A 97 3.69 2.06 -9.40
C GLU A 97 4.98 1.22 -9.35
N ALA A 98 4.87 -0.08 -9.03
CA ALA A 98 6.03 -0.98 -9.01
C ALA A 98 6.68 -1.12 -10.40
N LEU A 99 5.87 -1.27 -11.46
CA LEU A 99 6.38 -1.30 -12.84
C LEU A 99 7.05 0.01 -13.24
N GLY A 100 6.52 1.15 -12.81
CA GLY A 100 7.16 2.45 -13.02
C GLY A 100 8.53 2.55 -12.34
N MET A 101 8.66 2.00 -11.13
CA MET A 101 9.95 1.95 -10.43
C MET A 101 10.94 0.99 -11.09
N VAL A 102 10.48 -0.15 -11.61
CA VAL A 102 11.31 -1.08 -12.38
C VAL A 102 11.83 -0.38 -13.64
N ALA A 103 10.97 0.28 -14.40
CA ALA A 103 11.38 1.03 -15.59
C ALA A 103 12.39 2.13 -15.25
N MET A 104 12.16 2.88 -14.16
CA MET A 104 13.11 3.89 -13.70
C MET A 104 14.48 3.27 -13.31
N SER A 105 14.48 2.09 -12.68
CA SER A 105 15.71 1.38 -12.36
C SER A 105 16.46 0.94 -13.62
N GLU A 106 15.75 0.50 -14.66
CA GLU A 106 16.33 0.16 -15.97
C GLU A 106 16.96 1.38 -16.64
N ASP A 107 16.32 2.56 -16.55
CA ASP A 107 16.89 3.83 -17.05
C ASP A 107 18.21 4.19 -16.36
N PHE A 108 18.39 3.79 -15.10
CA PHE A 108 19.65 3.92 -14.36
C PHE A 108 20.66 2.79 -14.64
N GLY A 109 20.34 1.88 -15.57
CA GLY A 109 21.20 0.76 -15.93
C GLY A 109 21.10 -0.46 -15.01
N ASP A 110 20.09 -0.48 -14.11
CA ASP A 110 19.89 -1.55 -13.15
C ASP A 110 18.62 -2.35 -13.46
N ARG A 111 18.76 -3.67 -13.59
CA ARG A 111 17.61 -4.57 -13.68
C ARG A 111 17.20 -5.05 -12.29
N VAL A 112 15.95 -4.81 -11.93
CA VAL A 112 15.36 -5.18 -10.66
C VAL A 112 14.03 -5.89 -10.92
N ASP A 113 13.87 -7.07 -10.34
CA ASP A 113 12.57 -7.75 -10.33
C ASP A 113 11.65 -7.11 -9.28
N ALA A 114 10.34 -7.10 -9.51
CA ALA A 114 9.38 -6.61 -8.52
C ALA A 114 8.45 -7.71 -8.04
N PHE A 115 8.28 -7.78 -6.72
CA PHE A 115 7.34 -8.68 -6.06
C PHE A 115 6.27 -7.87 -5.33
N LEU A 116 5.01 -8.21 -5.63
CA LEU A 116 3.84 -7.70 -4.95
C LEU A 116 3.53 -8.57 -3.74
N TYR A 117 3.18 -7.96 -2.63
CA TYR A 117 2.77 -8.62 -1.40
C TYR A 117 1.37 -8.15 -1.02
N ALA A 118 0.45 -9.09 -0.83
CA ALA A 118 -0.90 -8.84 -0.35
C ALA A 118 -1.30 -9.93 0.68
N ASP A 119 -2.12 -9.58 1.64
CA ASP A 119 -2.63 -10.53 2.64
C ASP A 119 -3.99 -11.13 2.24
N ALA A 120 -4.75 -10.44 1.38
CA ALA A 120 -6.08 -10.85 0.95
C ALA A 120 -6.02 -11.98 -0.10
N SER A 121 -6.31 -13.22 0.34
CA SER A 121 -6.36 -14.38 -0.56
C SER A 121 -7.35 -14.20 -1.72
N ALA A 122 -8.44 -13.43 -1.53
CA ALA A 122 -9.41 -13.13 -2.57
C ALA A 122 -8.78 -12.29 -3.70
N ALA A 123 -8.03 -11.23 -3.36
CA ALA A 123 -7.35 -10.38 -4.35
C ALA A 123 -6.26 -11.17 -5.10
N ILE A 124 -5.47 -11.97 -4.37
CA ILE A 124 -4.46 -12.86 -4.97
C ILE A 124 -5.13 -13.84 -5.94
N GLY A 125 -6.27 -14.45 -5.56
CA GLY A 125 -7.01 -15.37 -6.41
C GLY A 125 -7.59 -14.70 -7.66
N VAL A 126 -8.00 -13.42 -7.58
CA VAL A 126 -8.43 -12.64 -8.75
C VAL A 126 -7.26 -12.31 -9.66
N ALA A 127 -6.13 -11.87 -9.09
CA ALA A 127 -4.94 -11.51 -9.86
C ALA A 127 -4.28 -12.71 -10.55
N GLY A 128 -4.28 -13.89 -9.90
CA GLY A 128 -3.62 -15.10 -10.41
C GLY A 128 -4.42 -15.92 -11.43
N ARG A 129 -5.73 -15.62 -11.61
CA ARG A 129 -6.57 -16.34 -12.59
C ARG A 129 -6.59 -15.64 -13.95
N GLU A 130 -7.28 -16.24 -14.92
CA GLU A 130 -7.57 -15.66 -16.22
C GLU A 130 -9.03 -15.14 -16.27
N GLY A 131 -9.21 -13.89 -16.72
CA GLY A 131 -10.52 -13.26 -16.91
C GLY A 131 -11.24 -12.86 -15.61
N LEU A 132 -12.47 -12.40 -15.75
CA LEU A 132 -13.29 -11.82 -14.67
C LEU A 132 -13.75 -12.86 -13.62
N GLY A 133 -13.90 -14.12 -14.01
CA GLY A 133 -14.49 -15.14 -13.16
C GLY A 133 -15.91 -14.77 -12.71
N ARG A 134 -16.19 -14.86 -11.40
CA ARG A 134 -17.50 -14.50 -10.81
C ARG A 134 -17.72 -13.00 -10.64
N ILE A 135 -16.65 -12.17 -10.72
CA ILE A 135 -16.74 -10.71 -10.50
C ILE A 135 -16.89 -10.03 -11.86
N ARG A 136 -18.12 -10.04 -12.39
CA ARG A 136 -18.43 -9.59 -13.76
C ARG A 136 -18.37 -8.07 -13.95
N HIS A 137 -18.41 -7.30 -12.86
CA HIS A 137 -18.39 -5.83 -12.86
C HIS A 137 -17.01 -5.21 -12.70
N LEU A 138 -15.95 -6.03 -12.56
CA LEU A 138 -14.60 -5.50 -12.55
C LEU A 138 -14.31 -4.79 -13.88
N ASP A 139 -13.75 -3.59 -13.75
CA ASP A 139 -13.26 -2.84 -14.89
C ASP A 139 -12.16 -3.63 -15.61
N THR A 140 -12.36 -3.82 -16.92
CA THR A 140 -11.39 -4.49 -17.79
C THR A 140 -10.01 -3.84 -17.73
N GLN A 141 -9.94 -2.54 -17.46
CA GLN A 141 -8.68 -1.84 -17.25
C GLN A 141 -7.86 -2.41 -16.08
N SER A 142 -8.51 -3.07 -15.12
CA SER A 142 -7.82 -3.68 -13.98
C SER A 142 -7.24 -5.06 -14.31
N LEU A 143 -7.65 -5.69 -15.42
CA LEU A 143 -7.22 -7.05 -15.77
C LEU A 143 -5.81 -7.14 -16.38
N TRP A 144 -5.21 -6.02 -16.75
CA TRP A 144 -3.82 -5.99 -17.23
C TRP A 144 -2.84 -6.62 -16.22
N LEU A 145 -3.16 -6.56 -14.91
CA LEU A 145 -2.34 -7.17 -13.87
C LEU A 145 -2.23 -8.68 -14.06
N GLN A 146 -3.33 -9.36 -14.41
CA GLN A 146 -3.33 -10.80 -14.70
C GLN A 146 -2.36 -11.12 -15.86
N GLN A 147 -2.33 -10.27 -16.89
CA GLN A 147 -1.39 -10.42 -18.00
C GLN A 147 0.06 -10.16 -17.56
N ALA A 148 0.31 -9.12 -16.78
CA ALA A 148 1.65 -8.79 -16.28
C ALA A 148 2.24 -9.91 -15.41
N LEU A 149 1.42 -10.55 -14.57
CA LEU A 149 1.83 -11.70 -13.76
C LEU A 149 2.13 -12.93 -14.62
N ARG A 150 1.30 -13.24 -15.62
CA ARG A 150 1.55 -14.35 -16.57
C ARG A 150 2.84 -14.15 -17.38
N GLN A 151 3.10 -12.93 -17.78
CA GLN A 151 4.33 -12.55 -18.48
C GLN A 151 5.56 -12.47 -17.57
N ARG A 152 5.39 -12.75 -16.27
CA ARG A 152 6.44 -12.68 -15.23
C ARG A 152 7.11 -11.31 -15.14
N ARG A 153 6.39 -10.24 -15.51
CA ARG A 153 6.86 -8.86 -15.31
C ARG A 153 6.81 -8.45 -13.84
N LEU A 154 5.97 -9.12 -13.06
CA LEU A 154 5.80 -8.97 -11.62
C LEU A 154 5.62 -10.35 -10.99
N GLY A 155 6.16 -10.53 -9.79
CA GLY A 155 5.82 -11.67 -8.92
C GLY A 155 4.68 -11.29 -7.97
N LEU A 156 3.88 -12.27 -7.52
CA LEU A 156 2.84 -12.07 -6.50
C LEU A 156 3.04 -13.08 -5.37
N ARG A 157 3.07 -12.58 -4.15
CA ARG A 157 3.28 -13.37 -2.94
C ARG A 157 2.26 -13.00 -1.87
N LYS A 158 1.90 -13.98 -1.04
CA LYS A 158 1.09 -13.74 0.14
C LYS A 158 1.99 -13.29 1.29
N VAL A 159 1.52 -12.31 2.06
CA VAL A 159 2.10 -11.87 3.33
C VAL A 159 1.08 -12.10 4.45
N LEU A 160 1.52 -12.26 5.69
CA LEU A 160 0.62 -12.25 6.84
C LEU A 160 0.15 -10.82 7.10
N GLY A 161 -1.12 -10.63 7.46
CA GLY A 161 -1.67 -9.29 7.73
C GLY A 161 -0.90 -8.54 8.83
N THR A 162 -0.40 -9.24 9.85
CA THR A 162 0.44 -8.66 10.91
C THR A 162 1.83 -8.21 10.44
N GLU A 163 2.28 -8.66 9.27
CA GLU A 163 3.58 -8.35 8.67
C GLU A 163 3.45 -7.40 7.48
N ASN A 164 2.22 -6.96 7.16
CA ASN A 164 1.97 -6.07 6.03
C ASN A 164 2.12 -4.59 6.45
N PRO A 165 3.24 -3.91 6.11
CA PRO A 165 3.47 -2.52 6.54
C PRO A 165 2.50 -1.54 5.87
N SER A 166 1.84 -1.91 4.77
CA SER A 166 0.84 -1.06 4.11
C SER A 166 -0.43 -0.86 4.94
N ASP A 167 -0.66 -1.64 5.99
CA ASP A 167 -1.72 -1.42 6.99
C ASP A 167 -1.66 -0.01 7.60
N LEU A 168 -0.45 0.53 7.80
CA LEU A 168 -0.28 1.92 8.28
C LEU A 168 -0.87 2.97 7.35
N MET A 169 -1.02 2.65 6.07
CA MET A 169 -1.55 3.57 5.07
C MET A 169 -3.08 3.53 4.96
N THR A 170 -3.73 2.55 5.58
CA THR A 170 -5.17 2.29 5.41
C THR A 170 -5.93 2.21 6.72
N LYS A 171 -5.31 1.76 7.80
CA LYS A 171 -5.97 1.41 9.07
C LYS A 171 -5.39 2.19 10.26
N HIS A 172 -6.20 2.34 11.29
CA HIS A 172 -5.71 2.72 12.61
C HIS A 172 -5.12 1.49 13.28
N VAL A 173 -3.86 1.55 13.64
CA VAL A 173 -3.16 0.50 14.38
C VAL A 173 -2.81 1.00 15.79
N ASP A 174 -2.58 0.09 16.73
CA ASP A 174 -2.09 0.43 18.05
C ASP A 174 -0.63 0.91 18.04
N ALA A 175 -0.16 1.47 19.14
CA ALA A 175 1.18 2.05 19.22
C ALA A 175 2.30 1.00 19.08
N LYS A 176 2.05 -0.24 19.49
CA LYS A 176 3.02 -1.33 19.39
C LYS A 176 3.22 -1.72 17.93
N LEU A 177 2.12 -2.02 17.23
CA LEU A 177 2.13 -2.40 15.81
C LEU A 177 2.65 -1.25 14.92
N LEU A 178 2.29 0.01 15.25
CA LEU A 178 2.88 1.19 14.60
C LEU A 178 4.40 1.19 14.70
N GLY A 179 4.95 0.97 15.89
CA GLY A 179 6.40 0.93 16.10
C GLY A 179 7.07 -0.25 15.39
N GLU A 180 6.42 -1.39 15.31
CA GLU A 180 6.92 -2.58 14.59
C GLU A 180 7.01 -2.31 13.08
N HIS A 181 5.94 -1.81 12.47
CA HIS A 181 5.92 -1.49 11.04
C HIS A 181 6.87 -0.34 10.68
N VAL A 182 6.95 0.72 11.50
CA VAL A 182 7.90 1.82 11.28
C VAL A 182 9.33 1.30 11.26
N ARG A 183 9.71 0.43 12.21
CA ARG A 183 11.04 -0.20 12.21
C ARG A 183 11.26 -1.13 11.02
N ALA A 184 10.26 -1.95 10.66
CA ALA A 184 10.33 -2.84 9.50
C ALA A 184 10.53 -2.08 8.19
N MET A 185 10.06 -0.84 8.11
CA MET A 185 10.29 0.06 6.97
C MET A 185 11.65 0.80 7.01
N GLY A 186 12.52 0.51 7.98
CA GLY A 186 13.78 1.23 8.14
C GLY A 186 13.59 2.67 8.63
N CYS A 187 12.47 2.95 9.28
CA CYS A 187 12.15 4.26 9.84
C CYS A 187 12.21 4.23 11.38
N GLU A 188 12.47 5.38 11.98
CA GLU A 188 12.42 5.55 13.44
C GLU A 188 11.84 6.91 13.82
N PHE A 189 11.17 6.95 14.99
CA PHE A 189 10.77 8.20 15.58
C PHE A 189 11.93 8.78 16.40
N ASN A 190 12.21 10.05 16.19
CA ASN A 190 13.22 10.78 16.95
C ASN A 190 12.51 11.87 17.77
N ASP A 191 12.85 11.98 19.05
CA ASP A 191 12.20 12.92 19.97
C ASP A 191 12.74 14.36 19.85
N GLY A 192 13.56 14.66 18.84
CA GLY A 192 14.07 16.01 18.53
C GLY A 192 15.39 16.33 19.20
#